data_39cc1e182653deb86ecefdd24109ad33
#
_entry.id   39cc1e182653deb86ecefdd24109ad33
#
_cell.length_a   1.000
_cell.length_b   1.000
_cell.length_c   1.000
_cell.angle_alpha   90.00
_cell.angle_beta   90.00
_cell.angle_gamma   90.00
#
_symmetry.space_group_name_H-M   'P 1'
#
loop_
_entity.id
_entity.type
_entity.pdbx_description
1 polymer ?
#
loop_
_entity_poly.entity_id
_entity_poly.type
_entity_poly.pdbx_seq_one_letter_code
_entity_poly.pdbx_strand_id
1 'polypeptide(L)'
;RPAVAGDSVIIQPGETYETSFIAGQPGTYFYRATASTKIGFFGLPLPFTTDTQLFGAFIVDPAGKKPDPTERIMMISMWNNNIKFDSTTHEQNSINGLSWPFTERLTFKQGEEVNWKVINASNQQHPMHLHGFYYTVNSHGNIYKDSASGKESIHKAVTELLNPGETMSMSWVPEKPGNWLFHCHTMFHILPESFLRKVPKEDEMDPKDL
;
A
#
# COMPACT_ATOMS: atom_id res chain seq x y z
N ARG A 1 -7.33 -21.20 0.55
CA ARG A 1 -7.73 -20.82 -0.81
C ARG A 1 -7.88 -19.32 -0.80
N PRO A 2 -7.10 -18.54 -1.59
CA PRO A 2 -7.41 -17.14 -1.74
C PRO A 2 -8.89 -17.03 -2.10
N ALA A 3 -9.59 -16.09 -1.48
CA ALA A 3 -11.03 -15.93 -1.72
C ALA A 3 -11.28 -15.90 -3.23
N VAL A 4 -12.13 -16.75 -3.72
CA VAL A 4 -12.58 -16.68 -5.11
C VAL A 4 -13.38 -15.38 -5.21
N ALA A 5 -13.24 -14.66 -6.31
CA ALA A 5 -14.04 -13.46 -6.53
C ALA A 5 -15.53 -13.79 -6.30
N GLY A 6 -16.13 -13.19 -5.29
CA GLY A 6 -17.49 -13.50 -4.86
C GLY A 6 -17.64 -14.10 -3.46
N ASP A 7 -16.56 -14.57 -2.84
CA ASP A 7 -16.60 -15.10 -1.47
C ASP A 7 -16.48 -13.95 -0.44
N SER A 8 -17.50 -13.11 -0.33
CA SER A 8 -17.61 -12.16 0.75
C SER A 8 -18.46 -12.75 1.88
N VAL A 9 -17.98 -12.59 3.12
CA VAL A 9 -18.70 -12.99 4.33
C VAL A 9 -19.15 -11.73 5.06
N ILE A 10 -20.42 -11.67 5.41
CA ILE A 10 -20.96 -10.59 6.23
C ILE A 10 -20.94 -11.07 7.68
N ILE A 11 -20.24 -10.35 8.54
CA ILE A 11 -20.12 -10.62 9.98
C ILE A 11 -20.87 -9.49 10.71
N GLN A 12 -21.82 -9.84 11.53
CA GLN A 12 -22.57 -8.87 12.31
C GLN A 12 -21.74 -8.38 13.52
N PRO A 13 -22.03 -7.19 14.08
CA PRO A 13 -21.38 -6.74 15.31
C PRO A 13 -21.49 -7.78 16.43
N GLY A 14 -20.35 -8.13 17.02
CA GLY A 14 -20.27 -9.15 18.09
C GLY A 14 -20.15 -10.59 17.59
N GLU A 15 -20.26 -10.83 16.30
CA GLU A 15 -20.07 -12.17 15.73
C GLU A 15 -18.59 -12.43 15.36
N THR A 16 -18.24 -13.70 15.33
CA THR A 16 -16.93 -14.20 14.86
C THR A 16 -17.16 -15.20 13.73
N TYR A 17 -16.41 -15.05 12.67
CA TYR A 17 -16.35 -16.01 11.58
C TYR A 17 -14.96 -16.64 11.53
N GLU A 18 -14.91 -17.95 11.57
CA GLU A 18 -13.69 -18.74 11.45
C GLU A 18 -13.69 -19.50 10.13
N THR A 19 -12.59 -19.47 9.44
CA THR A 19 -12.38 -20.25 8.22
C THR A 19 -10.99 -20.87 8.22
N SER A 20 -10.87 -22.03 7.59
CA SER A 20 -9.59 -22.70 7.39
C SER A 20 -9.42 -23.07 5.92
N PHE A 21 -8.23 -22.91 5.42
CA PHE A 21 -7.87 -23.25 4.04
C PHE A 21 -6.40 -23.67 3.95
N ILE A 22 -6.06 -24.38 2.89
CA ILE A 22 -4.66 -24.71 2.59
C ILE A 22 -4.07 -23.53 1.83
N ALA A 23 -2.94 -22.98 2.32
CA ALA A 23 -2.20 -21.95 1.62
C ALA A 23 -1.84 -22.44 0.20
N GLY A 24 -2.08 -21.57 -0.78
CA GLY A 24 -1.86 -21.87 -2.19
C GLY A 24 -0.40 -21.66 -2.63
N GLN A 25 -0.23 -21.03 -3.79
CA GLN A 25 1.09 -20.71 -4.32
C GLN A 25 1.82 -19.69 -3.44
N PRO A 26 3.17 -19.78 -3.32
CA PRO A 26 3.97 -18.75 -2.69
C PRO A 26 3.72 -17.39 -3.31
N GLY A 27 3.71 -16.35 -2.47
CA GLY A 27 3.48 -14.99 -2.96
C GLY A 27 3.09 -14.01 -1.86
N THR A 28 2.91 -12.77 -2.30
CA THR A 28 2.47 -11.65 -1.47
C THR A 28 1.01 -11.37 -1.75
N TYR A 29 0.17 -11.63 -0.78
CA TYR A 29 -1.27 -11.44 -0.82
C TYR A 29 -1.72 -10.53 0.31
N PHE A 30 -2.98 -10.14 0.31
CA PHE A 30 -3.60 -9.45 1.44
C PHE A 30 -5.09 -9.77 1.52
N TYR A 31 -5.64 -9.56 2.68
CA TYR A 31 -7.08 -9.62 2.92
C TYR A 31 -7.59 -8.23 3.29
N ARG A 32 -8.86 -8.02 3.08
CA ARG A 32 -9.54 -6.78 3.44
C ARG A 32 -10.98 -7.03 3.86
N ALA A 33 -11.49 -6.14 4.69
CA ALA A 33 -12.90 -6.06 5.01
C ALA A 33 -13.38 -4.61 4.84
N THR A 34 -14.67 -4.42 4.80
CA THR A 34 -15.33 -3.11 4.82
C THR A 34 -16.38 -3.10 5.92
N ALA A 35 -16.41 -2.04 6.70
CA ALA A 35 -17.46 -1.82 7.69
C ALA A 35 -18.67 -1.07 7.13
N SER A 36 -18.60 -0.60 5.89
CA SER A 36 -19.63 0.22 5.26
C SER A 36 -20.46 -0.59 4.28
N THR A 37 -21.78 -0.47 4.42
CA THR A 37 -22.77 -0.90 3.42
C THR A 37 -23.11 0.20 2.42
N LYS A 38 -22.35 1.29 2.38
CA LYS A 38 -22.63 2.41 1.49
C LYS A 38 -22.50 1.96 0.04
N ILE A 39 -23.59 2.13 -0.67
CA ILE A 39 -23.69 1.90 -2.11
C ILE A 39 -23.31 3.20 -2.82
N GLY A 40 -22.43 3.13 -3.80
CA GLY A 40 -22.03 4.28 -4.59
C GLY A 40 -23.17 4.84 -5.44
N PHE A 41 -22.91 5.96 -6.10
CA PHE A 41 -23.91 6.76 -6.84
C PHE A 41 -24.70 5.98 -7.91
N PHE A 42 -24.18 4.84 -8.37
CA PHE A 42 -24.86 3.96 -9.35
C PHE A 42 -25.34 2.63 -8.75
N GLY A 43 -25.54 2.55 -7.44
CA GLY A 43 -25.98 1.29 -6.82
C GLY A 43 -24.92 0.20 -6.75
N LEU A 44 -23.68 0.49 -7.14
CA LEU A 44 -22.56 -0.42 -7.03
C LEU A 44 -21.88 -0.26 -5.65
N PRO A 45 -21.49 -1.35 -4.99
CA PRO A 45 -20.62 -1.25 -3.81
C PRO A 45 -19.39 -0.43 -4.19
N LEU A 46 -19.09 0.62 -3.43
CA LEU A 46 -17.83 1.34 -3.62
C LEU A 46 -16.70 0.41 -3.15
N PRO A 47 -15.93 -0.22 -4.05
CA PRO A 47 -15.01 -1.29 -3.69
C PRO A 47 -13.83 -0.81 -2.82
N PHE A 48 -13.68 0.50 -2.68
CA PHE A 48 -12.56 1.12 -2.01
C PHE A 48 -12.99 2.40 -1.31
N THR A 49 -14.03 2.33 -0.50
CA THR A 49 -14.44 3.49 0.28
C THR A 49 -13.50 3.69 1.46
N THR A 50 -13.45 4.90 1.89
CA THR A 50 -12.72 5.51 2.99
C THR A 50 -12.84 4.80 4.33
N ASP A 51 -13.76 3.83 4.45
CA ASP A 51 -14.04 3.10 5.67
C ASP A 51 -13.23 1.80 5.82
N THR A 52 -12.35 1.50 4.85
CA THR A 52 -11.71 0.19 4.75
C THR A 52 -10.26 0.22 5.25
N GLN A 53 -10.07 0.57 6.48
CA GLN A 53 -8.78 0.38 7.15
C GLN A 53 -8.59 -1.07 7.68
N LEU A 54 -9.57 -1.94 7.41
CA LEU A 54 -9.56 -3.34 7.83
C LEU A 54 -8.91 -4.20 6.75
N PHE A 55 -7.59 -4.20 6.72
CA PHE A 55 -6.79 -5.04 5.83
C PHE A 55 -5.57 -5.57 6.56
N GLY A 56 -4.99 -6.65 6.03
CA GLY A 56 -3.74 -7.19 6.54
C GLY A 56 -3.01 -7.98 5.46
N ALA A 57 -1.70 -8.05 5.57
CA ALA A 57 -0.87 -8.82 4.67
C ALA A 57 -1.08 -10.32 4.91
N PHE A 58 -1.04 -11.10 3.84
CA PHE A 58 -1.05 -12.55 3.86
C PHE A 58 0.09 -13.05 2.96
N ILE A 59 1.18 -13.48 3.60
CA ILE A 59 2.39 -13.93 2.90
C ILE A 59 2.43 -15.45 2.91
N VAL A 60 2.64 -16.04 1.75
CA VAL A 60 2.87 -17.48 1.60
C VAL A 60 4.31 -17.67 1.16
N ASP A 61 5.13 -18.20 2.05
CA ASP A 61 6.50 -18.54 1.74
C ASP A 61 6.59 -19.90 0.99
N PRO A 62 7.61 -20.08 0.14
CA PRO A 62 7.91 -21.41 -0.42
C PRO A 62 8.12 -22.43 0.67
N ALA A 63 7.71 -23.68 0.41
CA ALA A 63 7.90 -24.77 1.35
C ALA A 63 9.38 -24.90 1.76
N GLY A 64 9.63 -24.95 3.05
CA GLY A 64 10.98 -25.06 3.62
C GLY A 64 11.76 -23.73 3.72
N LYS A 65 11.26 -22.61 3.19
CA LYS A 65 11.85 -21.30 3.44
C LYS A 65 11.59 -20.91 4.89
N LYS A 66 12.67 -20.52 5.59
CA LYS A 66 12.51 -19.89 6.90
C LYS A 66 12.10 -18.43 6.73
N PRO A 67 11.23 -17.89 7.59
CA PRO A 67 10.93 -16.47 7.59
C PRO A 67 12.20 -15.62 7.69
N ASP A 68 12.30 -14.58 6.87
CA ASP A 68 13.38 -13.61 6.96
C ASP A 68 12.99 -12.53 8.00
N PRO A 69 13.68 -12.44 9.14
CA PRO A 69 13.37 -11.47 10.18
C PRO A 69 13.65 -10.02 9.75
N THR A 70 14.41 -9.82 8.68
CA THR A 70 14.74 -8.50 8.12
C THR A 70 13.74 -8.03 7.05
N GLU A 71 12.92 -8.94 6.54
CA GLU A 71 11.88 -8.61 5.56
C GLU A 71 10.89 -7.58 6.14
N ARG A 72 10.57 -6.57 5.35
CA ARG A 72 9.56 -5.57 5.70
C ARG A 72 8.34 -5.69 4.80
N ILE A 73 7.18 -5.62 5.44
CA ILE A 73 5.89 -5.54 4.75
C ILE A 73 5.44 -4.09 4.83
N MET A 74 5.20 -3.48 3.66
CA MET A 74 4.74 -2.11 3.53
C MET A 74 3.35 -2.13 2.89
N MET A 75 2.35 -1.79 3.68
CA MET A 75 0.97 -1.67 3.21
C MET A 75 0.64 -0.20 2.96
N ILE A 76 0.42 0.14 1.71
CA ILE A 76 -0.05 1.45 1.30
C ILE A 76 -1.57 1.48 1.49
N SER A 77 -2.04 2.45 2.23
CA SER A 77 -3.47 2.69 2.42
C SER A 77 -3.80 4.17 2.29
N MET A 78 -5.05 4.43 2.02
CA MET A 78 -5.58 5.78 1.90
C MET A 78 -6.86 5.86 2.71
N TRP A 79 -7.05 6.93 3.41
CA TRP A 79 -8.35 7.32 3.94
C TRP A 79 -8.72 8.72 3.54
N ASN A 80 -10.00 8.95 3.54
CA ASN A 80 -10.58 10.22 3.16
C ASN A 80 -11.66 10.52 4.21
N ASN A 81 -11.61 11.67 4.85
CA ASN A 81 -12.57 12.07 5.85
C ASN A 81 -13.86 12.63 5.26
N ASN A 82 -14.03 12.54 3.95
CA ASN A 82 -15.16 13.14 3.26
C ASN A 82 -16.44 12.32 3.40
N ILE A 83 -17.24 12.66 4.37
CA ILE A 83 -18.63 12.19 4.47
C ILE A 83 -19.57 13.06 3.59
N LYS A 84 -19.11 14.24 3.18
CA LYS A 84 -19.83 15.19 2.33
C LYS A 84 -18.85 15.63 1.24
N PHE A 85 -19.23 15.47 -0.02
CA PHE A 85 -18.48 15.98 -1.18
C PHE A 85 -18.42 17.53 -1.15
N ASP A 86 -17.72 18.07 -0.20
CA ASP A 86 -17.45 19.49 -0.09
C ASP A 86 -15.94 19.75 -0.25
N SER A 87 -15.58 21.01 -0.29
CA SER A 87 -14.20 21.47 -0.48
C SER A 87 -13.25 21.17 0.69
N THR A 88 -13.69 20.40 1.69
CA THR A 88 -12.91 20.06 2.89
C THR A 88 -12.47 18.58 2.91
N THR A 89 -12.54 17.92 1.75
CA THR A 89 -12.06 16.54 1.60
C THR A 89 -10.56 16.49 1.81
N HIS A 90 -10.15 15.73 2.80
CA HIS A 90 -8.75 15.43 3.05
C HIS A 90 -8.48 13.97 2.74
N GLU A 91 -7.71 13.72 1.69
CA GLU A 91 -7.15 12.42 1.40
C GLU A 91 -5.80 12.28 2.11
N GLN A 92 -5.62 11.20 2.83
CA GLN A 92 -4.41 10.89 3.54
C GLN A 92 -3.86 9.54 3.10
N ASN A 93 -2.68 9.56 2.50
CA ASN A 93 -1.95 8.34 2.17
C ASN A 93 -1.03 7.95 3.33
N SER A 94 -0.88 6.65 3.54
CA SER A 94 -0.04 6.12 4.60
C SER A 94 0.67 4.84 4.17
N ILE A 95 1.80 4.56 4.82
CA ILE A 95 2.47 3.27 4.82
C ILE A 95 2.36 2.70 6.23
N ASN A 96 1.79 1.49 6.35
CA ASN A 96 1.55 0.83 7.63
C ASN A 96 0.76 1.70 8.63
N GLY A 97 -0.21 2.47 8.12
CA GLY A 97 -1.09 3.33 8.92
C GLY A 97 -0.49 4.67 9.34
N LEU A 98 0.75 4.97 8.95
CA LEU A 98 1.43 6.23 9.28
C LEU A 98 1.76 7.00 8.01
N SER A 99 1.47 8.32 8.04
CA SER A 99 1.81 9.25 6.97
C SER A 99 3.12 9.98 7.28
N TRP A 100 3.78 10.49 6.26
CA TRP A 100 4.93 11.37 6.44
C TRP A 100 4.58 12.58 7.32
N PRO A 101 5.42 12.99 8.28
CA PRO A 101 6.79 12.50 8.56
C PRO A 101 6.88 11.37 9.60
N PHE A 102 5.78 10.72 9.93
CA PHE A 102 5.67 9.72 11.01
C PHE A 102 5.86 8.27 10.52
N THR A 103 6.12 8.05 9.24
CA THR A 103 6.44 6.73 8.69
C THR A 103 7.69 6.14 9.34
N GLU A 104 7.78 4.81 9.40
CA GLU A 104 8.93 4.10 9.97
C GLU A 104 10.23 4.55 9.30
N ARG A 105 11.26 4.78 10.11
CA ARG A 105 12.63 5.03 9.64
C ARG A 105 13.44 3.75 9.78
N LEU A 106 13.82 3.19 8.65
CA LEU A 106 14.53 1.93 8.57
C LEU A 106 16.06 2.19 8.52
N THR A 107 16.81 1.31 9.16
CA THR A 107 18.30 1.35 9.13
C THR A 107 18.83 0.03 8.63
N PHE A 108 19.71 0.08 7.63
CA PHE A 108 20.35 -1.08 7.02
C PHE A 108 21.85 -0.90 6.99
N LYS A 109 22.57 -2.00 6.95
CA LYS A 109 24.02 -1.98 6.76
C LYS A 109 24.36 -1.91 5.28
N GLN A 110 25.42 -1.18 4.97
CA GLN A 110 25.95 -1.14 3.60
C GLN A 110 26.34 -2.55 3.15
N GLY A 111 25.90 -2.93 1.95
CA GLY A 111 26.17 -4.24 1.34
C GLY A 111 25.21 -5.36 1.79
N GLU A 112 24.30 -5.10 2.73
CA GLU A 112 23.29 -6.07 3.16
C GLU A 112 22.09 -6.07 2.20
N GLU A 113 21.64 -7.23 1.76
CA GLU A 113 20.44 -7.32 0.93
C GLU A 113 19.19 -7.03 1.74
N VAL A 114 18.35 -6.16 1.23
CA VAL A 114 17.09 -5.73 1.83
C VAL A 114 15.93 -6.28 1.03
N ASN A 115 14.97 -6.91 1.69
CA ASN A 115 13.81 -7.53 1.07
C ASN A 115 12.52 -6.88 1.58
N TRP A 116 11.71 -6.36 0.65
CA TRP A 116 10.43 -5.74 0.98
C TRP A 116 9.27 -6.39 0.21
N LYS A 117 8.12 -6.45 0.89
CA LYS A 117 6.81 -6.76 0.31
C LYS A 117 5.99 -5.49 0.32
N VAL A 118 5.60 -4.99 -0.84
CA VAL A 118 4.81 -3.77 -0.97
C VAL A 118 3.41 -4.14 -1.45
N ILE A 119 2.41 -3.67 -0.76
CA ILE A 119 1.00 -3.99 -0.99
C ILE A 119 0.24 -2.68 -1.14
N ASN A 120 -0.38 -2.48 -2.30
CA ASN A 120 -1.28 -1.34 -2.50
C ASN A 120 -2.71 -1.73 -2.11
N ALA A 121 -3.07 -1.47 -0.87
CA ALA A 121 -4.43 -1.67 -0.36
C ALA A 121 -5.33 -0.44 -0.58
N SER A 122 -4.84 0.61 -1.25
CA SER A 122 -5.62 1.81 -1.60
C SER A 122 -6.41 1.63 -2.89
N ASN A 123 -7.19 2.63 -3.24
CA ASN A 123 -7.94 2.71 -4.51
C ASN A 123 -7.24 3.58 -5.57
N GLN A 124 -6.00 3.99 -5.32
CA GLN A 124 -5.21 4.82 -6.24
C GLN A 124 -3.95 4.09 -6.69
N GLN A 125 -3.38 4.57 -7.79
CA GLN A 125 -2.09 4.09 -8.29
C GLN A 125 -0.95 4.72 -7.51
N HIS A 126 0.05 3.92 -7.18
CA HIS A 126 1.25 4.37 -6.50
C HIS A 126 2.51 3.94 -7.27
N PRO A 127 3.10 4.83 -8.07
CA PRO A 127 4.46 4.61 -8.59
C PRO A 127 5.45 4.75 -7.44
N MET A 128 5.97 3.61 -6.95
CA MET A 128 6.85 3.55 -5.80
C MET A 128 8.31 3.70 -6.21
N HIS A 129 8.96 4.73 -5.70
CA HIS A 129 10.31 5.14 -6.06
C HIS A 129 11.30 5.01 -4.91
N LEU A 130 12.45 4.42 -5.21
CA LEU A 130 13.60 4.35 -4.29
C LEU A 130 14.70 5.28 -4.77
N HIS A 131 15.09 6.23 -3.93
CA HIS A 131 16.24 7.09 -4.21
C HIS A 131 17.55 6.33 -4.12
N GLY A 132 18.48 6.69 -4.99
CA GLY A 132 19.90 6.32 -4.92
C GLY A 132 20.29 4.95 -5.42
N PHE A 133 19.34 4.02 -5.59
CA PHE A 133 19.61 2.64 -5.97
C PHE A 133 18.58 2.11 -6.96
N TYR A 134 19.01 1.15 -7.78
CA TYR A 134 18.09 0.25 -8.44
C TYR A 134 17.64 -0.81 -7.44
N TYR A 135 16.39 -1.19 -7.51
CA TYR A 135 15.89 -2.39 -6.86
C TYR A 135 15.45 -3.41 -7.91
N THR A 136 15.45 -4.66 -7.53
CA THR A 136 14.91 -5.74 -8.33
C THR A 136 13.46 -5.98 -7.93
N VAL A 137 12.55 -5.91 -8.88
CA VAL A 137 11.19 -6.40 -8.72
C VAL A 137 11.27 -7.92 -8.89
N ASN A 138 11.02 -8.66 -7.81
CA ASN A 138 11.13 -10.12 -7.79
C ASN A 138 9.81 -10.79 -8.19
N SER A 139 8.69 -10.16 -7.89
CA SER A 139 7.36 -10.61 -8.30
C SER A 139 6.34 -9.48 -8.29
N HIS A 140 5.30 -9.64 -9.08
CA HIS A 140 4.06 -8.88 -9.04
C HIS A 140 2.87 -9.79 -8.78
N GLY A 141 1.90 -9.28 -8.02
CA GLY A 141 0.72 -10.04 -7.69
C GLY A 141 -0.48 -9.16 -7.34
N ASN A 142 -1.48 -9.82 -6.80
CA ASN A 142 -2.68 -9.21 -6.24
C ASN A 142 -3.30 -10.18 -5.22
N ILE A 143 -4.52 -9.89 -4.75
CA ILE A 143 -5.21 -10.76 -3.78
C ILE A 143 -5.45 -12.20 -4.26
N TYR A 144 -5.31 -12.50 -5.55
CA TYR A 144 -5.62 -13.81 -6.12
C TYR A 144 -4.41 -14.59 -6.61
N LYS A 145 -3.39 -13.91 -7.09
CA LYS A 145 -2.22 -14.51 -7.74
C LYS A 145 -0.96 -13.67 -7.50
N ASP A 146 0.17 -14.35 -7.57
CA ASP A 146 1.50 -13.74 -7.55
C ASP A 146 2.39 -14.43 -8.59
N SER A 147 3.29 -13.70 -9.21
CA SER A 147 4.24 -14.20 -10.20
C SER A 147 5.53 -14.76 -9.58
N ALA A 148 5.58 -14.94 -8.26
CA ALA A 148 6.78 -15.36 -7.52
C ALA A 148 7.39 -16.71 -8.03
N SER A 149 6.62 -17.51 -8.73
CA SER A 149 7.06 -18.77 -9.35
C SER A 149 7.56 -18.61 -10.79
N GLY A 150 7.43 -17.41 -11.40
CA GLY A 150 7.82 -17.14 -12.79
C GLY A 150 9.07 -16.23 -12.89
N LYS A 151 10.08 -16.66 -13.65
CA LYS A 151 11.30 -15.85 -13.86
C LYS A 151 11.11 -14.69 -14.84
N GLU A 152 10.02 -14.67 -15.58
CA GLU A 152 9.80 -13.73 -16.71
C GLU A 152 9.45 -12.31 -16.26
N SER A 153 9.09 -12.10 -15.00
CA SER A 153 8.71 -10.79 -14.46
C SER A 153 9.83 -10.09 -13.68
N ILE A 154 10.98 -10.74 -13.47
CA ILE A 154 12.07 -10.16 -12.68
C ILE A 154 12.79 -9.08 -13.50
N HIS A 155 12.80 -7.86 -12.99
CA HIS A 155 13.48 -6.74 -13.64
C HIS A 155 14.00 -5.72 -12.62
N LYS A 156 14.91 -4.85 -13.07
CA LYS A 156 15.40 -3.74 -12.27
C LYS A 156 14.57 -2.48 -12.52
N ALA A 157 14.24 -1.78 -11.47
CA ALA A 157 13.52 -0.53 -11.49
C ALA A 157 14.12 0.48 -10.50
N VAL A 158 13.83 1.74 -10.69
CA VAL A 158 13.94 2.82 -9.69
C VAL A 158 12.57 3.31 -9.28
N THR A 159 11.58 3.06 -10.14
CA THR A 159 10.16 3.36 -9.91
C THR A 159 9.33 2.26 -10.51
N GLU A 160 8.41 1.71 -9.74
CA GLU A 160 7.48 0.66 -10.17
C GLU A 160 6.05 1.05 -9.84
N LEU A 161 5.17 0.90 -10.81
CA LEU A 161 3.76 1.24 -10.66
C LEU A 161 3.01 0.09 -9.98
N LEU A 162 2.32 0.39 -8.89
CA LEU A 162 1.35 -0.49 -8.26
C LEU A 162 -0.05 0.06 -8.46
N ASN A 163 -0.86 -0.64 -9.23
CA ASN A 163 -2.28 -0.35 -9.37
C ASN A 163 -3.06 -0.73 -8.08
N PRO A 164 -4.30 -0.24 -7.92
CA PRO A 164 -5.15 -0.64 -6.80
C PRO A 164 -5.24 -2.17 -6.65
N GLY A 165 -4.94 -2.67 -5.46
CA GLY A 165 -4.99 -4.08 -5.15
C GLY A 165 -3.80 -4.91 -5.64
N GLU A 166 -2.79 -4.28 -6.22
CA GLU A 166 -1.55 -4.97 -6.62
C GLU A 166 -0.54 -5.08 -5.47
N THR A 167 0.32 -6.06 -5.61
CA THR A 167 1.42 -6.35 -4.68
C THR A 167 2.71 -6.51 -5.46
N MET A 168 3.85 -6.23 -4.84
CA MET A 168 5.16 -6.60 -5.36
C MET A 168 6.09 -7.09 -4.26
N SER A 169 6.99 -7.99 -4.62
CA SER A 169 8.19 -8.29 -3.84
C SER A 169 9.38 -7.61 -4.49
N MET A 170 10.20 -6.94 -3.69
CA MET A 170 11.39 -6.27 -4.19
C MET A 170 12.60 -6.52 -3.31
N SER A 171 13.79 -6.47 -3.91
CA SER A 171 15.06 -6.53 -3.19
C SER A 171 16.04 -5.49 -3.71
N TRP A 172 16.90 -4.99 -2.84
CA TRP A 172 17.93 -4.02 -3.17
C TRP A 172 19.11 -4.09 -2.19
N VAL A 173 20.23 -3.49 -2.57
CA VAL A 173 21.43 -3.44 -1.72
C VAL A 173 21.87 -1.98 -1.57
N PRO A 174 21.98 -1.46 -0.34
CA PRO A 174 22.55 -0.14 -0.08
C PRO A 174 24.06 -0.16 -0.34
N GLU A 175 24.48 0.26 -1.52
CA GLU A 175 25.89 0.23 -1.96
C GLU A 175 26.72 1.36 -1.34
N LYS A 176 26.08 2.39 -0.80
CA LYS A 176 26.73 3.56 -0.21
C LYS A 176 25.96 4.09 0.99
N PRO A 177 26.63 4.70 1.99
CA PRO A 177 25.96 5.30 3.13
C PRO A 177 25.15 6.55 2.71
N GLY A 178 24.14 6.88 3.50
CA GLY A 178 23.29 8.07 3.29
C GLY A 178 21.89 7.89 3.84
N ASN A 179 21.05 8.88 3.62
CA ASN A 179 19.61 8.82 3.88
C ASN A 179 18.88 8.77 2.55
N TRP A 180 18.07 7.74 2.38
CA TRP A 180 17.42 7.44 1.12
C TRP A 180 15.91 7.39 1.32
N LEU A 181 15.17 8.02 0.41
CA LEU A 181 13.71 8.00 0.44
C LEU A 181 13.18 6.83 -0.37
N PHE A 182 12.16 6.18 0.17
CA PHE A 182 11.25 5.33 -0.58
C PHE A 182 9.85 5.92 -0.48
N HIS A 183 9.29 6.33 -1.62
CA HIS A 183 8.03 7.09 -1.62
C HIS A 183 7.23 6.88 -2.92
N CYS A 184 5.96 7.22 -2.87
CA CYS A 184 5.13 7.35 -4.07
C CYS A 184 5.60 8.55 -4.89
N HIS A 185 5.71 8.41 -6.21
CA HIS A 185 6.15 9.49 -7.12
C HIS A 185 4.97 10.36 -7.61
N THR A 186 3.75 10.09 -7.19
CA THR A 186 2.59 10.96 -7.44
C THR A 186 2.66 12.17 -6.51
N MET A 187 2.75 13.36 -7.08
CA MET A 187 2.99 14.61 -6.34
C MET A 187 1.94 14.83 -5.23
N PHE A 188 0.66 14.60 -5.52
CA PHE A 188 -0.42 14.81 -4.55
C PHE A 188 -0.41 13.81 -3.38
N HIS A 189 0.33 12.70 -3.48
CA HIS A 189 0.46 11.73 -2.42
C HIS A 189 1.59 12.03 -1.43
N ILE A 190 2.48 12.95 -1.78
CA ILE A 190 3.65 13.31 -0.96
C ILE A 190 3.55 14.71 -0.34
N LEU A 191 2.55 15.50 -0.73
CA LEU A 191 2.35 16.82 -0.19
C LEU A 191 1.78 16.75 1.23
N PRO A 192 2.24 17.61 2.16
CA PRO A 192 1.61 17.75 3.46
C PRO A 192 0.13 18.14 3.31
N GLU A 193 -0.69 17.74 4.28
CA GLU A 193 -2.13 18.06 4.34
C GLU A 193 -2.42 19.56 4.15
N SER A 194 -1.52 20.44 4.59
CA SER A 194 -1.65 21.89 4.43
C SER A 194 -1.76 22.35 2.98
N PHE A 195 -1.19 21.60 2.03
CA PHE A 195 -1.30 21.90 0.60
C PHE A 195 -2.61 21.38 -0.03
N LEU A 196 -3.32 20.51 0.64
CA LEU A 196 -4.64 20.03 0.21
C LEU A 196 -5.77 20.95 0.70
N ARG A 197 -5.45 21.93 1.56
CA ARG A 197 -6.40 22.97 1.97
C ARG A 197 -6.65 23.90 0.79
N LYS A 198 -7.86 24.45 0.74
CA LYS A 198 -8.19 25.55 -0.18
C LYS A 198 -7.02 26.55 -0.21
N VAL A 199 -6.51 26.82 -1.40
CA VAL A 199 -5.66 28.00 -1.59
C VAL A 199 -6.46 29.18 -1.06
N PRO A 200 -5.98 29.91 -0.04
CA PRO A 200 -6.66 31.11 0.44
C PRO A 200 -6.91 32.01 -0.77
N LYS A 201 -8.06 32.66 -0.82
CA LYS A 201 -8.25 33.68 -1.83
C LYS A 201 -7.17 34.74 -1.65
N GLU A 202 -6.78 35.40 -2.76
CA GLU A 202 -5.71 36.42 -2.73
C GLU A 202 -5.89 37.51 -1.64
N ASP A 203 -7.14 37.76 -1.25
CA ASP A 203 -7.52 38.67 -0.17
C ASP A 203 -7.37 38.09 1.25
N GLU A 204 -7.13 36.79 1.37
CA GLU A 204 -6.93 36.06 2.64
C GLU A 204 -5.44 35.74 2.92
N MET A 205 -4.53 36.05 1.99
CA MET A 205 -3.09 35.79 2.17
C MET A 205 -2.42 36.95 2.91
N ASP A 206 -1.72 36.61 4.00
CA ASP A 206 -0.86 37.62 4.67
C ASP A 206 0.31 37.96 3.73
N PRO A 207 0.57 39.25 3.45
CA PRO A 207 1.71 39.66 2.63
C PRO A 207 3.08 39.18 3.12
N LYS A 208 3.16 38.62 4.33
CA LYS A 208 4.39 38.04 4.90
C LYS A 208 4.59 36.57 4.52
N ASP A 209 3.59 35.92 3.91
CA ASP A 209 3.63 34.52 3.47
C ASP A 209 3.93 34.39 1.97
N LEU A 210 4.19 35.51 1.29
CA LEU A 210 4.71 35.65 -0.07
C LEU A 210 6.20 35.96 -0.02
#